data_36cfcfa2f74b3cec216a43af304d53e4
#
_entry.id   36cfcfa2f74b3cec216a43af304d53e4
#
_cell.length_a   1.000
_cell.length_b   1.000
_cell.length_c   1.000
_cell.angle_alpha   90.00
_cell.angle_beta   90.00
_cell.angle_gamma   90.00
#
_symmetry.space_group_name_H-M   'P 1'
#
loop_
_entity.id
_entity.type
_entity.pdbx_description
1 polymer ?
#
loop_
_entity_poly.entity_id
_entity_poly.type
_entity_poly.pdbx_seq_one_letter_code
_entity_poly.pdbx_strand_id
1 'polypeptide(L)'
;MMNYKKYLLSFGLIMALTSINAMALTLDEARSQGLVGETFSGYIELVQTNNKQAQQLVDEINQARKAKYAEIAKTNQVTPDSVARLAGEKLVARANEGEFVKGINGKWVKK
;
A
#
# COMPACT_ATOMS: atom_id res chain seq x y z
N MET A 1 42.92 -28.02 10.78
CA MET A 1 42.32 -28.01 11.20
C MET A 1 41.92 -26.96 11.37
N MET A 2 41.49 -26.36 11.34
CA MET A 2 41.35 -25.56 11.57
C MET A 2 40.80 -24.45 11.18
N ASN A 3 40.13 -24.07 10.41
CA ASN A 3 39.59 -22.94 9.78
C ASN A 3 38.10 -22.72 10.02
N TYR A 4 37.50 -23.51 10.91
CA TYR A 4 36.13 -23.36 11.23
C TYR A 4 35.78 -21.97 11.75
N LYS A 5 36.61 -21.34 12.52
CA LYS A 5 36.34 -20.04 13.12
C LYS A 5 36.20 -18.91 12.10
N LYS A 6 36.98 -19.02 11.02
CA LYS A 6 36.90 -18.01 9.95
C LYS A 6 35.58 -18.08 9.21
N TYR A 7 35.11 -19.28 8.93
CA TYR A 7 33.83 -19.43 8.25
C TYR A 7 32.65 -18.98 9.09
N LEU A 8 32.71 -19.26 10.37
CA LEU A 8 31.66 -18.84 11.29
C LEU A 8 31.55 -17.32 11.38
N LEU A 9 32.67 -16.61 11.39
CA LEU A 9 32.68 -15.17 11.44
C LEU A 9 32.09 -14.57 10.17
N SER A 10 32.40 -15.11 9.01
CA SER A 10 31.85 -14.66 7.74
C SER A 10 30.34 -14.86 7.70
N PHE A 11 29.86 -15.98 8.20
CA PHE A 11 28.45 -16.27 8.26
C PHE A 11 27.70 -15.27 9.15
N GLY A 12 28.27 -14.96 10.30
CA GLY A 12 27.66 -13.99 11.20
C GLY A 12 27.55 -12.58 10.59
N LEU A 13 28.54 -12.21 9.80
CA LEU A 13 28.53 -10.92 9.14
C LEU A 13 27.41 -10.83 8.09
N ILE A 14 27.19 -11.91 7.34
CA ILE A 14 26.11 -11.97 6.35
C ILE A 14 24.75 -11.86 7.04
N MET A 15 24.56 -12.53 8.16
CA MET A 15 23.33 -12.45 8.94
C MET A 15 23.05 -11.02 9.41
N ALA A 16 24.08 -10.30 9.85
CA ALA A 16 23.93 -8.93 10.28
C ALA A 16 23.48 -8.02 9.15
N LEU A 17 23.97 -8.24 7.93
CA LEU A 17 23.57 -7.43 6.77
C LEU A 17 22.13 -7.69 6.35
N THR A 18 21.64 -8.92 6.44
CA THR A 18 20.29 -9.24 6.05
C THR A 18 19.24 -8.71 7.02
N SER A 19 19.62 -8.41 8.26
CA SER A 19 18.66 -7.89 9.24
C SER A 19 18.34 -6.41 9.07
N ILE A 20 18.96 -5.72 8.13
CA ILE A 20 18.80 -4.28 7.94
C ILE A 20 17.63 -3.93 7.01
N ASN A 21 17.07 -4.90 6.31
CA ASN A 21 16.14 -4.64 5.22
C ASN A 21 14.66 -4.69 5.57
N ALA A 22 14.28 -4.38 6.78
CA ALA A 22 12.96 -4.75 7.20
C ALA A 22 11.95 -3.62 7.33
N MET A 23 12.15 -2.46 6.75
CA MET A 23 11.36 -1.29 7.12
C MET A 23 10.59 -0.68 5.94
N ALA A 24 9.75 -1.47 5.29
CA ALA A 24 8.87 -0.94 4.28
C ALA A 24 7.57 -0.42 4.91
N LEU A 25 7.11 0.74 4.48
CA LEU A 25 5.83 1.29 4.91
C LEU A 25 4.69 0.43 4.35
N THR A 26 3.79 -0.03 5.22
CA THR A 26 2.62 -0.79 4.79
C THR A 26 1.44 0.13 4.54
N LEU A 27 0.44 -0.36 3.79
CA LEU A 27 -0.77 0.38 3.53
C LEU A 27 -1.54 0.69 4.84
N ASP A 28 -1.62 -0.29 5.74
CA ASP A 28 -2.29 -0.08 7.02
C ASP A 28 -1.60 0.99 7.86
N GLU A 29 -0.27 0.96 7.90
CA GLU A 29 0.51 2.00 8.58
C GLU A 29 0.29 3.38 7.95
N ALA A 30 0.34 3.44 6.63
CA ALA A 30 0.16 4.70 5.92
C ALA A 30 -1.22 5.29 6.16
N ARG A 31 -2.25 4.46 6.18
CA ARG A 31 -3.61 4.91 6.49
C ARG A 31 -3.74 5.39 7.93
N SER A 32 -3.23 4.61 8.88
CA SER A 32 -3.32 4.97 10.30
C SER A 32 -2.53 6.23 10.64
N GLN A 33 -1.44 6.49 9.92
CA GLN A 33 -0.63 7.69 10.11
C GLN A 33 -1.18 8.90 9.35
N GLY A 34 -2.26 8.74 8.60
CA GLY A 34 -2.86 9.84 7.85
C GLY A 34 -2.07 10.28 6.62
N LEU A 35 -1.20 9.41 6.11
CA LEU A 35 -0.39 9.73 4.93
C LEU A 35 -1.14 9.52 3.63
N VAL A 36 -2.00 8.52 3.60
CA VAL A 36 -2.81 8.15 2.44
C VAL A 36 -4.24 7.87 2.88
N GLY A 37 -5.17 7.91 1.94
CA GLY A 37 -6.56 7.60 2.21
C GLY A 37 -7.23 6.96 1.01
N GLU A 38 -8.36 6.30 1.27
CA GLU A 38 -9.18 5.67 0.24
C GLU A 38 -10.03 6.71 -0.47
N THR A 39 -10.33 6.45 -1.74
CA THR A 39 -11.19 7.31 -2.54
C THR A 39 -12.28 6.48 -3.20
N PHE A 40 -13.33 7.15 -3.67
CA PHE A 40 -14.42 6.48 -4.37
C PHE A 40 -14.03 5.96 -5.76
N SER A 41 -12.85 6.35 -6.25
CA SER A 41 -12.36 5.83 -7.53
C SER A 41 -11.88 4.38 -7.46
N GLY A 42 -11.65 3.86 -6.26
CA GLY A 42 -11.06 2.53 -6.06
C GLY A 42 -9.57 2.55 -5.86
N TYR A 43 -8.96 3.73 -5.84
CA TYR A 43 -7.52 3.91 -5.66
C TYR A 43 -7.25 4.76 -4.43
N ILE A 44 -6.04 4.62 -3.89
CA ILE A 44 -5.61 5.47 -2.78
C ILE A 44 -4.93 6.72 -3.32
N GLU A 45 -4.93 7.78 -2.52
CA GLU A 45 -4.23 9.02 -2.85
C GLU A 45 -3.46 9.51 -1.63
N LEU A 46 -2.45 10.33 -1.87
CA LEU A 46 -1.73 10.99 -0.78
C LEU A 46 -2.61 12.03 -0.11
N VAL A 47 -2.64 11.99 1.21
CA VAL A 47 -3.22 13.07 2.00
C VAL A 47 -2.16 14.15 2.23
N GLN A 48 -0.93 13.72 2.51
CA GLN A 48 0.23 14.59 2.68
C GLN A 48 1.18 14.40 1.50
N THR A 49 1.50 15.46 0.78
CA THR A 49 2.12 15.38 -0.54
C THR A 49 3.65 15.32 -0.54
N ASN A 50 4.31 15.46 0.61
CA ASN A 50 5.77 15.54 0.67
C ASN A 50 6.45 14.33 1.28
N ASN A 51 5.86 13.15 1.20
CA ASN A 51 6.42 11.93 1.73
C ASN A 51 6.73 10.97 0.58
N LYS A 52 8.00 10.77 0.29
CA LYS A 52 8.45 9.91 -0.82
C LYS A 52 8.06 8.45 -0.62
N GLN A 53 8.16 7.97 0.60
CA GLN A 53 7.81 6.58 0.93
C GLN A 53 6.32 6.33 0.69
N ALA A 54 5.49 7.28 1.10
CA ALA A 54 4.05 7.18 0.88
C ALA A 54 3.71 7.28 -0.61
N GLN A 55 4.40 8.12 -1.37
CA GLN A 55 4.20 8.23 -2.81
C GLN A 55 4.53 6.91 -3.50
N GLN A 56 5.64 6.29 -3.14
CA GLN A 56 6.04 4.99 -3.68
C GLN A 56 5.00 3.92 -3.36
N LEU A 57 4.51 3.92 -2.14
CA LEU A 57 3.45 2.99 -1.72
C LEU A 57 2.18 3.20 -2.54
N VAL A 58 1.75 4.45 -2.75
CA VAL A 58 0.57 4.77 -3.56
C VAL A 58 0.73 4.20 -4.97
N ASP A 59 1.89 4.40 -5.58
CA ASP A 59 2.13 3.91 -6.93
C ASP A 59 2.05 2.38 -6.99
N GLU A 60 2.68 1.70 -6.04
CA GLU A 60 2.69 0.23 -5.98
C GLU A 60 1.29 -0.35 -5.75
N ILE A 61 0.58 0.19 -4.76
CA ILE A 61 -0.76 -0.29 -4.43
C ILE A 61 -1.72 -0.05 -5.60
N ASN A 62 -1.67 1.12 -6.20
CA ASN A 62 -2.58 1.44 -7.29
C ASN A 62 -2.29 0.63 -8.55
N GLN A 63 -1.02 0.31 -8.83
CA GLN A 63 -0.68 -0.61 -9.91
C GLN A 63 -1.27 -2.00 -9.68
N ALA A 64 -1.12 -2.52 -8.47
CA ALA A 64 -1.66 -3.84 -8.12
C ALA A 64 -3.19 -3.85 -8.21
N ARG A 65 -3.84 -2.79 -7.72
CA ARG A 65 -5.30 -2.67 -7.80
C ARG A 65 -5.78 -2.58 -9.24
N LYS A 66 -5.09 -1.81 -10.08
CA LYS A 66 -5.45 -1.67 -11.49
C LYS A 66 -5.44 -3.03 -12.19
N ALA A 67 -4.39 -3.82 -11.96
CA ALA A 67 -4.28 -5.15 -12.53
C ALA A 67 -5.41 -6.06 -12.02
N LYS A 68 -5.72 -6.00 -10.74
CA LYS A 68 -6.78 -6.82 -10.14
C LYS A 68 -8.16 -6.42 -10.67
N TYR A 69 -8.43 -5.14 -10.80
CA TYR A 69 -9.70 -4.67 -11.34
C TYR A 69 -9.89 -5.09 -12.79
N ALA A 70 -8.81 -5.05 -13.59
CA ALA A 70 -8.86 -5.51 -14.97
C ALA A 70 -9.17 -7.01 -15.05
N GLU A 71 -8.57 -7.80 -14.16
CA GLU A 71 -8.82 -9.24 -14.10
C GLU A 71 -10.27 -9.55 -13.74
N ILE A 72 -10.80 -8.89 -12.71
CA ILE A 72 -12.19 -9.07 -12.28
C ILE A 72 -13.16 -8.63 -13.37
N ALA A 73 -12.88 -7.51 -14.03
CA ALA A 73 -13.70 -6.99 -15.10
C ALA A 73 -13.80 -7.96 -16.25
N LYS A 74 -12.68 -8.55 -16.64
CA LYS A 74 -12.64 -9.54 -17.73
C LYS A 74 -13.47 -10.76 -17.39
N THR A 75 -13.34 -11.28 -16.18
CA THR A 75 -14.07 -12.47 -15.74
C THR A 75 -15.57 -12.23 -15.69
N ASN A 76 -16.00 -11.03 -15.34
CA ASN A 76 -17.40 -10.69 -15.16
C ASN A 76 -18.03 -9.93 -16.35
N GLN A 77 -17.25 -9.72 -17.41
CA GLN A 77 -17.71 -9.03 -18.62
C GLN A 77 -18.25 -7.62 -18.33
N VAL A 78 -17.52 -6.89 -17.49
CA VAL A 78 -17.82 -5.50 -17.17
C VAL A 78 -16.58 -4.67 -17.41
N THR A 79 -16.67 -3.35 -17.24
CA THR A 79 -15.51 -2.47 -17.43
C THR A 79 -14.64 -2.43 -16.17
N PRO A 80 -13.33 -2.26 -16.31
CA PRO A 80 -12.45 -2.06 -15.14
C PRO A 80 -12.88 -0.89 -14.28
N ASP A 81 -13.37 0.18 -14.90
CA ASP A 81 -13.81 1.37 -14.18
C ASP A 81 -15.00 1.08 -13.27
N SER A 82 -15.95 0.26 -13.70
CA SER A 82 -17.09 -0.12 -12.87
C SER A 82 -16.65 -0.97 -11.67
N VAL A 83 -15.68 -1.86 -11.88
CA VAL A 83 -15.10 -2.65 -10.78
C VAL A 83 -14.38 -1.74 -9.79
N ALA A 84 -13.59 -0.80 -10.29
CA ALA A 84 -12.85 0.15 -9.47
C ALA A 84 -13.80 0.98 -8.60
N ARG A 85 -14.87 1.50 -9.17
CA ARG A 85 -15.85 2.30 -8.42
C ARG A 85 -16.56 1.51 -7.35
N LEU A 86 -16.95 0.28 -7.65
CA LEU A 86 -17.57 -0.58 -6.64
C LEU A 86 -16.60 -0.88 -5.50
N ALA A 87 -15.33 -1.16 -5.83
CA ALA A 87 -14.30 -1.37 -4.84
C ALA A 87 -14.09 -0.12 -3.98
N GLY A 88 -14.09 1.05 -4.61
CA GLY A 88 -13.93 2.33 -3.92
C GLY A 88 -15.01 2.56 -2.88
N GLU A 89 -16.26 2.30 -3.22
CA GLU A 89 -17.37 2.41 -2.28
C GLU A 89 -17.15 1.53 -1.05
N LYS A 90 -16.74 0.29 -1.28
CA LYS A 90 -16.49 -0.66 -0.19
C LYS A 90 -15.28 -0.26 0.66
N LEU A 91 -14.21 0.19 0.03
CA LEU A 91 -12.99 0.58 0.73
C LEU A 91 -13.20 1.83 1.59
N VAL A 92 -13.93 2.80 1.08
CA VAL A 92 -14.30 3.99 1.84
C VAL A 92 -15.19 3.60 3.02
N ALA A 93 -16.16 2.73 2.81
CA ALA A 93 -17.06 2.28 3.88
C ALA A 93 -16.32 1.50 4.97
N ARG A 94 -15.29 0.75 4.61
CA ARG A 94 -14.50 -0.06 5.54
C ARG A 94 -13.40 0.70 6.26
N ALA A 95 -13.09 1.90 5.83
CA ALA A 95 -12.00 2.67 6.46
C ALA A 95 -12.27 2.81 7.95
N ASN A 96 -11.21 2.70 8.74
CA ASN A 96 -11.30 2.72 10.19
C ASN A 96 -11.48 4.15 10.70
N GLU A 97 -12.00 4.24 11.91
CA GLU A 97 -12.10 5.51 12.60
C GLU A 97 -10.71 6.16 12.68
N GLY A 98 -10.64 7.44 12.38
CA GLY A 98 -9.37 8.17 12.35
C GLY A 98 -8.65 8.17 11.02
N GLU A 99 -9.04 7.32 10.09
CA GLU A 99 -8.46 7.31 8.75
C GLU A 99 -9.14 8.32 7.84
N PHE A 100 -8.42 8.79 6.82
CA PHE A 100 -8.96 9.74 5.86
C PHE A 100 -9.61 9.01 4.68
N VAL A 101 -10.73 9.55 4.24
CA VAL A 101 -11.38 9.15 2.99
C VAL A 101 -11.69 10.41 2.19
N LYS A 102 -11.66 10.28 0.87
CA LYS A 102 -11.98 11.42 0.00
C LYS A 102 -13.46 11.37 -0.34
N GLY A 103 -14.18 12.43 0.01
CA GLY A 103 -15.59 12.53 -0.30
C GLY A 103 -15.84 12.74 -1.78
N ILE A 104 -17.11 12.66 -2.16
CA ILE A 104 -17.53 12.87 -3.55
C ILE A 104 -17.15 14.27 -4.03
N ASN A 105 -17.12 15.24 -3.12
CA ASN A 105 -16.73 16.62 -3.44
C ASN A 105 -15.22 16.80 -3.58
N GLY A 106 -14.44 15.73 -3.52
CA GLY A 106 -12.99 15.78 -3.65
C GLY A 106 -12.23 16.25 -2.41
N LYS A 107 -12.91 16.38 -1.29
CA LYS A 107 -12.27 16.83 -0.04
C LYS A 107 -12.01 15.64 0.89
N TRP A 108 -10.90 15.72 1.62
CA TRP A 108 -10.57 14.72 2.63
C TRP A 108 -11.44 14.88 3.85
N VAL A 109 -11.95 13.77 4.34
CA VAL A 109 -12.74 13.70 5.56
C VAL A 109 -12.12 12.66 6.47
N LYS A 110 -11.93 13.00 7.73
CA LYS A 110 -11.43 12.05 8.73
C LYS A 110 -12.61 11.30 9.34
N LYS A 111 -12.58 9.99 9.25
CA LYS A 111 -13.66 9.16 9.80
C LYS A 111 -13.64 9.05 11.31
#